data_3d3ecad03b56af317741a4684c8880c2
#
_entry.id   3d3ecad03b56af317741a4684c8880c2
#
_cell.length_a   1.000
_cell.length_b   1.000
_cell.length_c   1.000
_cell.angle_alpha   90.00
_cell.angle_beta   90.00
_cell.angle_gamma   90.00
#
_symmetry.space_group_name_H-M   'P 1'
#
loop_
_entity.id
_entity.type
_entity.pdbx_description
1 polymer ?
#
loop_
_entity_poly.entity_id
_entity_poly.type
_entity_poly.pdbx_seq_one_letter_code
_entity_poly.pdbx_strand_id
1 'polypeptide(L)'
;MNKWLGSGRLTDNPVLKYDSDRAVFATFTIMCVRDGKIPDGGQAVDFIDCKCTGHNAEFAKNFLRKDKKVEIIGRLESGHYTEPGGRKIYTKTVRVYEINFAETKAEEEARRQNRENEQVPPPAPENTSFMDIPEGDGEFPFR
;
A
#
# COMPACT_ATOMS: atom_id res chain seq x y z
N MET A 1 -4.32 -26.54 -13.88
CA MET A 1 -4.99 -25.62 -12.94
C MET A 1 -4.23 -24.31 -12.90
N ASN A 2 -4.92 -23.20 -13.02
CA ASN A 2 -4.29 -21.88 -12.91
C ASN A 2 -5.03 -21.11 -11.83
N LYS A 3 -4.49 -21.15 -10.62
CA LYS A 3 -5.02 -20.41 -9.49
C LYS A 3 -3.91 -19.62 -8.84
N TRP A 4 -4.20 -18.38 -8.51
CA TRP A 4 -3.31 -17.51 -7.79
C TRP A 4 -4.00 -17.06 -6.49
N LEU A 5 -3.28 -17.20 -5.39
CA LEU A 5 -3.76 -16.77 -4.08
C LEU A 5 -2.68 -15.92 -3.45
N GLY A 6 -3.08 -14.82 -2.89
CA GLY A 6 -2.13 -13.95 -2.21
C GLY A 6 -2.82 -12.89 -1.39
N SER A 7 -2.07 -12.32 -0.47
CA SER A 7 -2.54 -11.21 0.34
C SER A 7 -1.51 -10.09 0.32
N GLY A 8 -2.00 -8.89 0.41
CA GLY A 8 -1.12 -7.73 0.41
C GLY A 8 -1.90 -6.45 0.59
N ARG A 9 -1.17 -5.34 0.63
CA ARG A 9 -1.77 -4.02 0.76
C ARG A 9 -1.77 -3.32 -0.58
N LEU A 10 -2.84 -2.62 -0.88
CA LEU A 10 -2.88 -1.81 -2.10
C LEU A 10 -1.82 -0.73 -2.04
N THR A 11 -1.10 -0.55 -3.13
CA THR A 11 -0.07 0.47 -3.22
C THR A 11 -0.66 1.85 -3.50
N ASP A 12 -1.86 1.88 -4.08
CA ASP A 12 -2.57 3.12 -4.38
C ASP A 12 -4.06 2.81 -4.52
N ASN A 13 -4.87 3.84 -4.68
CA ASN A 13 -6.29 3.66 -4.93
C ASN A 13 -6.52 2.95 -6.27
N PRO A 14 -7.55 2.12 -6.38
CA PRO A 14 -7.84 1.46 -7.65
C PRO A 14 -8.15 2.45 -8.76
N VAL A 15 -7.72 2.12 -9.97
CA VAL A 15 -8.08 2.86 -11.17
C VAL A 15 -9.34 2.21 -11.74
N LEU A 16 -10.38 2.99 -11.91
CA LEU A 16 -11.70 2.50 -12.27
C LEU A 16 -12.10 2.98 -13.65
N LYS A 17 -12.82 2.12 -14.36
CA LYS A 17 -13.50 2.50 -15.60
C LYS A 17 -14.99 2.31 -15.38
N TYR A 18 -15.76 3.27 -15.87
CA TYR A 18 -17.20 3.32 -15.64
C TYR A 18 -17.98 3.13 -16.92
N ASP A 19 -19.15 2.52 -16.77
CA ASP A 19 -20.19 2.51 -17.79
C ASP A 19 -21.40 3.14 -17.11
N SER A 20 -21.73 4.37 -17.51
CA SER A 20 -22.68 5.21 -16.80
C SER A 20 -22.19 5.43 -15.36
N ASP A 21 -22.95 5.00 -14.35
CA ASP A 21 -22.59 5.17 -12.95
C ASP A 21 -21.95 3.93 -12.33
N ARG A 22 -21.78 2.87 -13.11
CA ARG A 22 -21.28 1.61 -12.60
C ARG A 22 -19.82 1.42 -12.96
N ALA A 23 -19.03 1.01 -11.98
CA ALA A 23 -17.67 0.60 -12.24
C ALA A 23 -17.69 -0.77 -12.92
N VAL A 24 -17.19 -0.85 -14.14
CA VAL A 24 -17.19 -2.11 -14.90
C VAL A 24 -15.82 -2.76 -14.94
N PHE A 25 -14.79 -2.01 -14.61
CA PHE A 25 -13.42 -2.52 -14.66
C PHE A 25 -12.59 -1.77 -13.62
N ALA A 26 -11.76 -2.50 -12.89
CA ALA A 26 -10.85 -1.90 -11.91
C ALA A 26 -9.48 -2.56 -12.01
N THR A 27 -8.44 -1.75 -11.85
CA THR A 27 -7.07 -2.25 -11.76
C THR A 27 -6.43 -1.67 -10.51
N PHE A 28 -5.62 -2.47 -9.87
CA PHE A 28 -4.87 -2.04 -8.70
C PHE A 28 -3.65 -2.94 -8.53
N THR A 29 -2.69 -2.48 -7.75
CA THR A 29 -1.48 -3.24 -7.46
C THR A 29 -1.44 -3.50 -5.97
N ILE A 30 -1.12 -4.73 -5.58
CA ILE A 30 -0.91 -5.06 -4.18
C ILE A 30 0.55 -5.37 -3.94
N MET A 31 1.01 -5.01 -2.76
CA MET A 31 2.35 -5.29 -2.29
C MET A 31 2.30 -6.52 -1.39
N CYS A 32 2.89 -7.60 -1.87
CA CYS A 32 2.96 -8.87 -1.12
C CYS A 32 4.34 -9.00 -0.53
N VAL A 33 4.40 -9.30 0.75
CA VAL A 33 5.66 -9.49 1.44
C VAL A 33 6.12 -10.93 1.26
N ARG A 34 7.38 -11.12 0.86
CA ARG A 34 7.96 -12.46 0.76
C ARG A 34 8.33 -12.98 2.13
N ASP A 35 8.18 -14.29 2.28
CA ASP A 35 8.64 -14.95 3.50
C ASP A 35 10.17 -14.95 3.53
N GLY A 36 10.72 -14.90 4.74
CA GLY A 36 12.15 -14.92 4.94
C GLY A 36 12.79 -13.54 4.92
N LYS A 37 14.08 -13.52 5.11
CA LYS A 37 14.86 -12.28 5.16
C LYS A 37 15.84 -12.26 4.00
N ILE A 38 16.08 -11.08 3.46
CA ILE A 38 17.14 -10.92 2.47
C ILE A 38 18.45 -10.67 3.22
N PRO A 39 19.60 -10.93 2.57
CA PRO A 39 20.92 -10.79 3.21
C PRO A 39 21.17 -9.42 3.83
N ASP A 40 20.57 -8.38 3.30
CA ASP A 40 20.73 -7.02 3.80
C ASP A 40 19.93 -6.73 5.07
N GLY A 41 19.18 -7.71 5.58
CA GLY A 41 18.33 -7.52 6.74
C GLY A 41 17.00 -6.84 6.45
N GLY A 42 16.73 -6.49 5.20
CA GLY A 42 15.47 -5.92 4.79
C GLY A 42 14.43 -6.98 4.52
N GLN A 43 13.32 -6.57 3.94
CA GLN A 43 12.26 -7.48 3.55
C GLN A 43 11.96 -7.34 2.07
N ALA A 44 11.98 -8.46 1.36
CA ALA A 44 11.64 -8.46 -0.06
C ALA A 44 10.13 -8.39 -0.23
N VAL A 45 9.71 -7.66 -1.24
CA VAL A 45 8.29 -7.53 -1.56
C VAL A 45 8.09 -7.77 -3.05
N ASP A 46 6.90 -8.22 -3.37
CA ASP A 46 6.47 -8.36 -4.76
C ASP A 46 5.29 -7.44 -5.02
N PHE A 47 5.31 -6.77 -6.14
CA PHE A 47 4.20 -5.94 -6.58
C PHE A 47 3.41 -6.71 -7.62
N ILE A 48 2.15 -6.99 -7.31
CA ILE A 48 1.29 -7.84 -8.11
C ILE A 48 0.16 -6.99 -8.69
N ASP A 49 0.11 -6.90 -10.00
CA ASP A 49 -0.96 -6.19 -10.68
C ASP A 49 -2.20 -7.05 -10.76
N CYS A 50 -3.31 -6.46 -10.38
CA CYS A 50 -4.60 -7.13 -10.33
C CYS A 50 -5.62 -6.39 -11.18
N LYS A 51 -6.53 -7.14 -11.77
CA LYS A 51 -7.65 -6.57 -12.51
C LYS A 51 -8.92 -7.32 -12.18
N CYS A 52 -10.02 -6.62 -12.15
CA CYS A 52 -11.32 -7.22 -11.90
C CYS A 52 -12.40 -6.52 -12.71
N THR A 53 -13.51 -7.21 -12.88
CA THR A 53 -14.64 -6.72 -13.67
C THR A 53 -15.94 -6.98 -12.92
N GLY A 54 -17.01 -6.32 -13.33
CA GLY A 54 -18.34 -6.56 -12.82
C GLY A 54 -18.47 -6.29 -11.33
N HIS A 55 -18.98 -7.28 -10.61
CA HIS A 55 -19.22 -7.15 -9.18
C HIS A 55 -17.95 -6.81 -8.39
N ASN A 56 -16.83 -7.40 -8.77
CA ASN A 56 -15.55 -7.11 -8.11
C ASN A 56 -15.06 -5.69 -8.38
N ALA A 57 -15.37 -5.15 -9.55
CA ALA A 57 -15.03 -3.75 -9.84
C ALA A 57 -15.85 -2.79 -8.97
N GLU A 58 -17.14 -3.10 -8.76
CA GLU A 58 -17.96 -2.32 -7.85
C GLU A 58 -17.47 -2.42 -6.41
N PHE A 59 -17.07 -3.61 -6.01
CA PHE A 59 -16.49 -3.81 -4.68
C PHE A 59 -15.22 -2.97 -4.54
N ALA A 60 -14.37 -2.94 -5.55
CA ALA A 60 -13.15 -2.14 -5.52
C ALA A 60 -13.48 -0.65 -5.40
N LYS A 61 -14.48 -0.19 -6.14
CA LYS A 61 -14.92 1.20 -6.08
C LYS A 61 -15.37 1.58 -4.66
N ASN A 62 -16.15 0.72 -4.05
CA ASN A 62 -16.78 1.04 -2.78
C ASN A 62 -15.87 0.85 -1.57
N PHE A 63 -14.98 -0.11 -1.62
CA PHE A 63 -14.28 -0.56 -0.43
C PHE A 63 -12.75 -0.52 -0.50
N LEU A 64 -12.16 -0.53 -1.69
CA LEU A 64 -10.70 -0.58 -1.78
C LEU A 64 -10.10 0.82 -1.82
N ARG A 65 -9.05 1.01 -1.03
CA ARG A 65 -8.30 2.26 -0.95
C ARG A 65 -6.83 1.92 -0.74
N LYS A 66 -5.99 2.90 -0.97
CA LYS A 66 -4.56 2.78 -0.68
C LYS A 66 -4.33 2.22 0.72
N ASP A 67 -3.36 1.32 0.84
CA ASP A 67 -2.94 0.66 2.08
C ASP A 67 -3.93 -0.34 2.68
N LYS A 68 -5.06 -0.54 2.07
CA LYS A 68 -6.01 -1.56 2.52
C LYS A 68 -5.41 -2.94 2.28
N LYS A 69 -5.48 -3.80 3.29
CA LYS A 69 -4.98 -5.16 3.16
C LYS A 69 -6.10 -6.09 2.69
N VAL A 70 -5.82 -6.83 1.65
CA VAL A 70 -6.80 -7.72 1.02
C VAL A 70 -6.21 -9.08 0.74
N GLU A 71 -7.09 -10.08 0.66
CA GLU A 71 -6.76 -11.41 0.18
C GLU A 71 -7.43 -11.58 -1.17
N ILE A 72 -6.68 -12.08 -2.12
CA ILE A 72 -7.14 -12.20 -3.51
C ILE A 72 -7.04 -13.64 -3.97
N ILE A 73 -8.10 -14.09 -4.58
CA ILE A 73 -8.15 -15.37 -5.27
C ILE A 73 -8.45 -15.08 -6.73
N GLY A 74 -7.64 -15.62 -7.61
CA GLY A 74 -7.81 -15.39 -9.03
C GLY A 74 -6.97 -16.33 -9.86
N ARG A 75 -6.68 -15.91 -11.07
CA ARG A 75 -5.78 -16.64 -11.96
C ARG A 75 -4.75 -15.68 -12.54
N LEU A 76 -3.59 -16.18 -12.84
CA LEU A 76 -2.55 -15.39 -13.50
C LEU A 76 -2.81 -15.38 -15.00
N GLU A 77 -2.88 -14.21 -15.58
CA GLU A 77 -3.01 -14.03 -17.01
C GLU A 77 -1.79 -13.34 -17.56
N SER A 78 -1.33 -13.78 -18.71
CA SER A 78 -0.28 -13.09 -19.43
C SER A 78 -0.91 -12.32 -20.60
N GLY A 79 -0.31 -11.19 -20.89
CA GLY A 79 -0.72 -10.37 -22.01
C GLY A 79 0.50 -9.73 -22.63
N HIS A 80 0.27 -8.96 -23.67
CA HIS A 80 1.35 -8.19 -24.28
C HIS A 80 0.78 -6.95 -24.95
N TYR A 81 1.63 -5.96 -25.11
CA TYR A 81 1.34 -4.80 -25.94
C TYR A 81 2.62 -4.42 -26.68
N THR A 82 2.45 -3.68 -27.77
CA THR A 82 3.55 -3.23 -28.59
C THR A 82 3.81 -1.75 -28.34
N GLU A 83 5.02 -1.42 -27.97
CA GLU A 83 5.42 -0.02 -27.80
C GLU A 83 5.50 0.65 -29.16
N PRO A 84 5.45 2.00 -29.21
CA PRO A 84 5.59 2.75 -30.46
C PRO A 84 6.86 2.41 -31.24
N GLY A 85 7.91 1.96 -30.55
CA GLY A 85 9.15 1.53 -31.19
C GLY A 85 9.11 0.13 -31.77
N GLY A 86 7.99 -0.56 -31.74
CA GLY A 86 7.85 -1.92 -32.25
C GLY A 86 8.25 -3.00 -31.29
N ARG A 87 8.68 -2.66 -30.09
CA ARG A 87 9.08 -3.62 -29.08
C ARG A 87 7.85 -4.21 -28.40
N LYS A 88 7.84 -5.53 -28.24
CA LYS A 88 6.75 -6.23 -27.60
C LYS A 88 7.01 -6.34 -26.10
N ILE A 89 6.09 -5.86 -25.30
CA ILE A 89 6.18 -5.92 -23.84
C ILE A 89 5.17 -6.95 -23.33
N TYR A 90 5.66 -7.91 -22.54
CA TYR A 90 4.80 -8.95 -21.94
C TYR A 90 4.43 -8.55 -20.53
N THR A 91 3.18 -8.80 -20.18
CA THR A 91 2.66 -8.46 -18.86
C THR A 91 2.10 -9.69 -18.17
N LYS A 92 2.11 -9.66 -16.84
CA LYS A 92 1.48 -10.68 -15.99
C LYS A 92 0.54 -9.94 -15.04
N THR A 93 -0.71 -10.37 -15.03
CA THR A 93 -1.74 -9.72 -14.22
C THR A 93 -2.63 -10.78 -13.61
N VAL A 94 -3.02 -10.60 -12.37
CA VAL A 94 -3.95 -11.51 -11.71
C VAL A 94 -5.38 -11.06 -12.03
N ARG A 95 -6.13 -11.95 -12.67
CA ARG A 95 -7.56 -11.76 -12.88
C ARG A 95 -8.29 -12.18 -11.62
N VAL A 96 -8.88 -11.22 -10.94
CA VAL A 96 -9.46 -11.44 -9.63
C VAL A 96 -10.83 -12.08 -9.73
N TYR A 97 -11.04 -13.16 -8.98
CA TYR A 97 -12.36 -13.79 -8.83
C TYR A 97 -13.01 -13.42 -7.52
N GLU A 98 -12.19 -13.28 -6.47
CA GLU A 98 -12.69 -13.04 -5.14
C GLU A 98 -11.74 -12.14 -4.39
N ILE A 99 -12.30 -11.18 -3.66
CA ILE A 99 -11.55 -10.24 -2.83
C ILE A 99 -12.14 -10.31 -1.42
N ASN A 100 -11.29 -10.51 -0.44
CA ASN A 100 -11.68 -10.47 0.97
C ASN A 100 -10.79 -9.50 1.72
N PHE A 101 -11.30 -8.91 2.78
CA PHE A 101 -10.48 -8.08 3.64
C PHE A 101 -9.60 -8.98 4.52
N ALA A 102 -8.34 -8.60 4.64
CA ALA A 102 -7.36 -9.34 5.41
C ALA A 102 -6.99 -8.64 6.73
N GLU A 103 -7.71 -7.57 7.07
CA GLU A 103 -7.55 -6.92 8.37
C GLU A 103 -8.89 -6.39 8.85
N THR A 104 -9.04 -6.30 10.17
CA THR A 104 -10.26 -5.78 10.78
C THR A 104 -10.23 -4.25 10.77
N LYS A 105 -11.40 -3.64 11.00
CA LYS A 105 -11.47 -2.17 11.11
C LYS A 105 -10.60 -1.67 12.26
N ALA A 106 -10.54 -2.40 13.35
CA ALA A 106 -9.73 -2.02 14.50
C ALA A 106 -8.24 -2.00 14.15
N GLU A 107 -7.78 -3.01 13.42
CA GLU A 107 -6.39 -3.07 12.98
C GLU A 107 -6.07 -1.96 12.00
N GLU A 108 -6.99 -1.68 11.10
CA GLU A 108 -6.82 -0.60 10.13
C GLU A 108 -6.72 0.76 10.85
N GLU A 109 -7.57 1.01 11.82
CA GLU A 109 -7.53 2.25 12.59
C GLU A 109 -6.26 2.38 13.41
N ALA A 110 -5.86 1.30 14.07
CA ALA A 110 -4.62 1.28 14.84
C ALA A 110 -3.42 1.59 13.96
N ARG A 111 -3.38 1.02 12.76
CA ARG A 111 -2.31 1.26 11.80
C ARG A 111 -2.31 2.71 11.33
N ARG A 112 -3.50 3.27 11.09
CA ARG A 112 -3.63 4.65 10.65
C ARG A 112 -3.15 5.61 11.74
N GLN A 113 -3.55 5.37 12.98
CA GLN A 113 -3.11 6.17 14.11
C GLN A 113 -1.60 6.13 14.30
N ASN A 114 -0.99 4.97 14.14
CA ASN A 114 0.45 4.85 14.23
C ASN A 114 1.15 5.69 13.17
N ARG A 115 0.62 5.70 11.96
CA ARG A 115 1.19 6.52 10.90
C ARG A 115 1.09 8.00 11.19
N GLU A 116 -0.04 8.42 11.70
CA GLU A 116 -0.23 9.83 12.06
C GLU A 116 0.75 10.22 13.16
N ASN A 117 0.94 9.35 14.13
CA ASN A 117 1.89 9.59 15.20
C ASN A 117 3.33 9.63 14.72
N GLU A 118 3.67 8.83 13.73
CA GLU A 118 5.00 8.83 13.15
C GLU A 118 5.27 10.05 12.30
N GLN A 119 4.23 10.62 11.71
CA GLN A 119 4.35 11.80 10.89
C GLN A 119 4.37 13.08 11.69
N VAL A 120 3.92 13.04 12.93
CA VAL A 120 4.00 14.19 13.81
C VAL A 120 5.44 14.26 14.31
N PRO A 121 6.18 15.32 14.04
CA PRO A 121 7.53 15.43 14.57
C PRO A 121 7.42 15.43 16.08
N PRO A 122 8.36 14.80 16.78
CA PRO A 122 8.34 14.83 18.21
C PRO A 122 8.33 16.29 18.65
N PRO A 123 7.60 16.61 19.71
CA PRO A 123 7.61 17.95 20.20
C PRO A 123 9.06 18.32 20.47
N ALA A 124 9.43 19.51 20.05
CA ALA A 124 10.78 19.98 20.29
C ALA A 124 11.05 19.76 21.76
N PRO A 125 12.18 19.20 22.07
CA PRO A 125 12.47 18.95 23.47
C PRO A 125 12.35 20.26 24.18
N GLU A 126 11.74 20.17 25.29
CA GLU A 126 11.58 21.31 26.12
C GLU A 126 12.88 21.86 26.54
N ASN A 127 13.83 21.21 26.13
CA ASN A 127 15.12 21.68 26.34
C ASN A 127 15.31 23.02 25.80
N THR A 128 14.45 23.40 24.99
CA THR A 128 14.49 24.76 24.65
C THR A 128 14.42 25.55 25.90
N SER A 129 13.66 25.07 26.79
CA SER A 129 13.65 25.74 28.05
C SER A 129 14.98 25.54 28.69
N PHE A 130 15.60 24.47 28.44
CA PHE A 130 16.83 24.25 29.03
C PHE A 130 17.89 25.11 28.38
N MET A 131 17.65 25.53 27.20
CA MET A 131 18.56 26.44 26.64
C MET A 131 18.54 27.71 27.31
N ASP A 132 17.53 27.93 27.95
CA ASP A 132 17.48 29.10 28.72
C ASP A 132 18.41 29.11 29.82
N ILE A 133 19.01 28.24 29.99
CA ILE A 133 19.88 28.18 31.06
C ILE A 133 20.89 29.09 31.04
N PRO A 134 21.07 29.36 31.02
CA PRO A 134 21.69 29.94 31.32
C PRO A 134 21.97 30.77 31.58
N GLU A 135 21.69 30.90 31.42
CA GLU A 135 22.01 31.34 31.70
C GLU A 135 22.35 31.71 32.37
N GLY A 136 22.40 31.48 32.53
CA GLY A 136 22.85 31.59 33.17
C GLY A 136 23.37 31.91 33.59
N ASP A 137 23.61 31.88 33.71
CA ASP A 137 24.24 31.91 34.20
C ASP A 137 24.81 32.04 34.36
N GLY A 138 24.89 31.97 34.10
CA GLY A 138 25.54 31.74 34.29
C GLY A 138 25.96 31.60 34.35
N GLU A 139 25.97 31.35 34.35
CA GLU A 139 26.41 30.93 34.54
C GLU A 139 26.82 30.43 34.26
N PHE A 140 26.95 30.18 33.80
CA PHE A 140 27.42 29.59 33.59
C PHE A 140 28.41 29.60 33.77
N PRO A 141 28.34 29.10 33.88
CA PRO A 141 29.48 29.09 34.09
C PRO A 141 30.26 29.17 33.36
N PHE A 142 30.51 29.10 32.98
CA PHE A 142 31.16 29.28 32.25
C PHE A 142 31.04 30.33 31.99
N ARG A 143 30.66 30.63 32.00
CA ARG A 143 30.62 31.70 31.88
C ARG A 143 31.45 32.41 32.21
#